data_129caa7f1cee6959e417911a2e189091
#
_entry.id   129caa7f1cee6959e417911a2e189091
#
_cell.length_a   1.000
_cell.length_b   1.000
_cell.length_c   1.000
_cell.angle_alpha   90.00
_cell.angle_beta   90.00
_cell.angle_gamma   90.00
#
_symmetry.space_group_name_H-M   'P 1'
#
loop_
_entity.id
_entity.type
_entity.pdbx_description
1 polymer ?
#
loop_
_entity_poly.entity_id
_entity_poly.type
_entity_poly.pdbx_seq_one_letter_code
_entity_poly.pdbx_strand_id
1 'polypeptide(L)'
;VATARINPREVVQLKRALIAIEPVKEFLENSNNKALIQIADQINLCEFIRTRIENEIDDNAPIALNKGQVIAEGVSTELDDLRSISKDSHFLLQQILERETERTAIPSLKIAFNNVFGYYLEVRNTHKDKVPEDWIRKQTLVNAERYITQELKELEVKILGAEEKILALESQLFNDLVLSLIDFIPDVQINAQRIAQLD
;
A
#
# COMPACT_ATOMS: atom_id res chain seq x y z
N VAL A 1 -13.09 -8.86 11.29
CA VAL A 1 -12.11 -9.23 12.34
C VAL A 1 -12.35 -10.67 12.79
N ALA A 2 -13.53 -11.01 13.33
CA ALA A 2 -13.82 -12.36 13.85
C ALA A 2 -13.65 -13.50 12.84
N THR A 3 -13.78 -13.22 11.53
CA THR A 3 -13.60 -14.19 10.44
C THR A 3 -12.23 -14.12 9.77
N ALA A 4 -11.31 -13.30 10.28
CA ALA A 4 -10.02 -12.98 9.66
C ALA A 4 -10.13 -12.46 8.21
N ARG A 5 -11.26 -11.89 7.82
CA ARG A 5 -11.54 -11.36 6.47
C ARG A 5 -11.83 -9.86 6.52
N ILE A 6 -10.98 -9.11 7.20
CA ILE A 6 -11.05 -7.64 7.20
C ILE A 6 -10.01 -7.08 6.22
N ASN A 7 -10.40 -6.08 5.45
CA ASN A 7 -9.47 -5.38 4.57
C ASN A 7 -9.00 -4.04 5.18
N PRO A 8 -7.91 -3.44 4.68
CA PRO A 8 -7.37 -2.19 5.25
C PRO A 8 -8.38 -1.03 5.30
N ARG A 9 -9.22 -0.87 4.29
CA ARG A 9 -10.26 0.18 4.30
C ARG A 9 -11.30 -0.01 5.39
N GLU A 10 -11.68 -1.24 5.68
CA GLU A 10 -12.61 -1.55 6.77
C GLU A 10 -12.00 -1.22 8.13
N VAL A 11 -10.69 -1.41 8.30
CA VAL A 11 -9.96 -0.99 9.50
C VAL A 11 -9.97 0.55 9.64
N VAL A 12 -9.72 1.28 8.54
CA VAL A 12 -9.84 2.75 8.53
C VAL A 12 -11.27 3.21 8.85
N GLN A 13 -12.29 2.50 8.34
CA GLN A 13 -13.69 2.79 8.66
C GLN A 13 -14.01 2.54 10.13
N LEU A 14 -13.46 1.49 10.74
CA LEU A 14 -13.60 1.24 12.17
C LEU A 14 -13.03 2.42 12.98
N LYS A 15 -11.82 2.90 12.66
CA LYS A 15 -11.25 4.10 13.30
C LYS A 15 -12.20 5.29 13.20
N ARG A 16 -12.72 5.59 12.01
CA ARG A 16 -13.64 6.71 11.78
C ARG A 16 -14.94 6.58 12.58
N ALA A 17 -15.48 5.35 12.69
CA ALA A 17 -16.66 5.08 13.50
C ALA A 17 -16.37 5.32 14.99
N LEU A 18 -15.23 4.88 15.51
CA LEU A 18 -14.84 5.08 16.90
C LEU A 18 -14.62 6.58 17.22
N ILE A 19 -14.06 7.34 16.31
CA ILE A 19 -13.94 8.80 16.45
C ILE A 19 -15.34 9.45 16.49
N ALA A 20 -16.27 9.01 15.64
CA ALA A 20 -17.61 9.58 15.57
C ALA A 20 -18.48 9.32 16.81
N ILE A 21 -18.14 8.31 17.62
CA ILE A 21 -18.83 7.98 18.86
C ILE A 21 -18.48 8.96 19.99
N GLU A 22 -17.28 9.56 19.98
CA GLU A 22 -16.80 10.44 21.05
C GLU A 22 -17.73 11.63 21.32
N PRO A 23 -18.12 12.48 20.34
CA PRO A 23 -19.06 13.57 20.57
C PRO A 23 -20.45 13.10 20.98
N VAL A 24 -20.87 11.90 20.57
CA VAL A 24 -22.14 11.31 21.01
C VAL A 24 -22.07 10.99 22.50
N LYS A 25 -21.01 10.33 22.95
CA LYS A 25 -20.80 10.03 24.36
C LYS A 25 -20.79 11.30 25.22
N GLU A 26 -20.04 12.32 24.83
CA GLU A 26 -19.98 13.62 25.50
C GLU A 26 -21.37 14.27 25.62
N PHE A 27 -22.17 14.24 24.54
CA PHE A 27 -23.53 14.78 24.56
C PHE A 27 -24.42 14.03 25.53
N LEU A 28 -24.34 12.70 25.60
CA LEU A 28 -25.11 11.88 26.50
C LEU A 28 -24.72 12.10 27.98
N GLU A 29 -23.44 12.20 28.28
CA GLU A 29 -22.89 12.47 29.62
C GLU A 29 -23.38 13.81 30.17
N ASN A 30 -23.49 14.82 29.32
CA ASN A 30 -23.96 16.15 29.68
C ASN A 30 -25.49 16.27 29.70
N SER A 31 -26.22 15.19 29.50
CA SER A 31 -27.68 15.17 29.55
C SER A 31 -28.22 15.21 30.98
N ASN A 32 -29.37 15.83 31.18
CA ASN A 32 -30.08 15.74 32.45
C ASN A 32 -30.92 14.44 32.61
N ASN A 33 -30.82 13.52 31.63
CA ASN A 33 -31.59 12.28 31.60
C ASN A 33 -30.73 11.10 32.08
N LYS A 34 -31.06 10.52 33.21
CA LYS A 34 -30.35 9.40 33.81
C LYS A 34 -30.20 8.18 32.88
N ALA A 35 -31.18 7.91 32.03
CA ALA A 35 -31.11 6.79 31.10
C ALA A 35 -30.08 7.04 30.00
N LEU A 36 -29.92 8.30 29.53
CA LEU A 36 -28.92 8.67 28.55
C LEU A 36 -27.52 8.60 29.15
N ILE A 37 -27.33 9.06 30.39
CA ILE A 37 -26.08 8.96 31.13
C ILE A 37 -25.68 7.49 31.29
N GLN A 38 -26.61 6.59 31.64
CA GLN A 38 -26.33 5.16 31.74
C GLN A 38 -25.91 4.52 30.38
N ILE A 39 -26.39 5.02 29.27
CA ILE A 39 -25.95 4.59 27.94
C ILE A 39 -24.50 5.07 27.71
N ALA A 40 -24.21 6.32 28.04
CA ALA A 40 -22.86 6.88 27.90
C ALA A 40 -21.79 6.10 28.71
N ASP A 41 -22.14 5.71 29.95
CA ASP A 41 -21.25 4.94 30.84
C ASP A 41 -20.84 3.58 30.25
N GLN A 42 -21.65 3.05 29.33
CA GLN A 42 -21.39 1.75 28.69
C GLN A 42 -20.69 1.87 27.33
N ILE A 43 -20.49 3.09 26.83
CA ILE A 43 -19.75 3.34 25.59
C ILE A 43 -18.25 3.37 25.91
N ASN A 44 -17.49 2.47 25.29
CA ASN A 44 -16.05 2.44 25.33
C ASN A 44 -15.49 3.12 24.07
N LEU A 45 -14.69 4.19 24.21
CA LEU A 45 -14.10 4.89 23.07
C LEU A 45 -13.00 4.09 22.35
N CYS A 46 -12.56 2.97 22.95
CA CYS A 46 -11.54 2.09 22.40
C CYS A 46 -10.28 2.87 21.97
N GLU A 47 -9.83 3.84 22.78
CA GLU A 47 -8.75 4.78 22.45
C GLU A 47 -7.47 4.07 22.00
N PHE A 48 -7.13 2.95 22.65
CA PHE A 48 -5.93 2.19 22.31
C PHE A 48 -5.95 1.72 20.85
N ILE A 49 -7.01 1.05 20.42
CA ILE A 49 -7.10 0.55 19.03
C ILE A 49 -7.30 1.69 18.04
N ARG A 50 -8.02 2.75 18.41
CA ARG A 50 -8.18 3.96 17.60
C ARG A 50 -6.82 4.58 17.28
N THR A 51 -6.03 4.85 18.32
CA THR A 51 -4.69 5.44 18.20
C THR A 51 -3.75 4.51 17.42
N ARG A 52 -3.86 3.20 17.67
CA ARG A 52 -3.04 2.23 16.97
C ARG A 52 -3.34 2.20 15.47
N ILE A 53 -4.62 2.17 15.09
CA ILE A 53 -5.01 2.22 13.67
C ILE A 53 -4.57 3.54 13.03
N GLU A 54 -4.71 4.67 13.74
CA GLU A 54 -4.32 5.99 13.27
C GLU A 54 -2.82 6.09 12.96
N ASN A 55 -2.00 5.49 13.80
CA ASN A 55 -0.54 5.55 13.65
C ASN A 55 0.00 4.49 12.66
N GLU A 56 -0.66 3.34 12.52
CA GLU A 56 -0.10 2.21 11.78
C GLU A 56 -0.67 2.06 10.36
N ILE A 57 -1.87 2.57 10.07
CA ILE A 57 -2.53 2.40 8.76
C ILE A 57 -2.60 3.73 8.00
N ASP A 58 -2.24 3.70 6.72
CA ASP A 58 -2.43 4.84 5.83
C ASP A 58 -3.92 5.13 5.62
N ASP A 59 -4.34 6.39 5.77
CA ASP A 59 -5.74 6.81 5.62
C ASP A 59 -6.31 6.53 4.22
N ASN A 60 -5.44 6.43 3.21
CA ASN A 60 -5.77 6.12 1.82
C ASN A 60 -5.49 4.67 1.47
N ALA A 61 -5.28 3.80 2.47
CA ALA A 61 -4.97 2.40 2.25
C ALA A 61 -5.89 1.74 1.21
N PRO A 62 -5.35 0.93 0.30
CA PRO A 62 -6.13 0.23 -0.71
C PRO A 62 -7.02 -0.86 -0.06
N ILE A 63 -8.02 -1.35 -0.79
CA ILE A 63 -8.83 -2.50 -0.33
C ILE A 63 -7.96 -3.76 -0.25
N ALA A 64 -7.09 -3.97 -1.24
CA ALA A 64 -6.32 -5.19 -1.37
C ALA A 64 -4.89 -4.99 -0.86
N LEU A 65 -4.44 -5.82 0.07
CA LEU A 65 -3.10 -5.80 0.65
C LEU A 65 -1.98 -5.88 -0.40
N ASN A 66 -2.19 -6.67 -1.46
CA ASN A 66 -1.22 -6.84 -2.54
C ASN A 66 -1.01 -5.59 -3.43
N LYS A 67 -1.68 -4.50 -3.14
CA LYS A 67 -1.43 -3.20 -3.79
C LYS A 67 -0.34 -2.39 -3.12
N GLY A 68 0.10 -2.80 -1.93
CA GLY A 68 1.06 -2.05 -1.12
C GLY A 68 0.45 -0.77 -0.54
N GLN A 69 1.26 0.03 0.15
CA GLN A 69 0.86 1.31 0.76
C GLN A 69 -0.29 1.17 1.77
N VAL A 70 -0.26 0.11 2.57
CA VAL A 70 -1.23 -0.16 3.63
C VAL A 70 -0.75 0.40 4.96
N ILE A 71 0.52 0.20 5.28
CA ILE A 71 1.15 0.62 6.53
C ILE A 71 1.67 2.06 6.38
N ALA A 72 1.41 2.90 7.38
CA ALA A 72 1.89 4.28 7.41
C ALA A 72 3.43 4.35 7.43
N GLU A 73 3.97 5.47 6.97
CA GLU A 73 5.41 5.77 7.06
C GLU A 73 5.82 5.94 8.53
N GLY A 74 7.01 5.48 8.89
CA GLY A 74 7.54 5.56 10.26
C GLY A 74 7.14 4.40 11.19
N VAL A 75 6.27 3.49 10.76
CA VAL A 75 5.85 2.31 11.56
C VAL A 75 6.95 1.26 11.63
N SER A 76 7.68 1.07 10.55
CA SER A 76 8.79 0.11 10.45
C SER A 76 9.94 0.71 9.65
N THR A 77 11.09 0.87 10.32
CA THR A 77 12.32 1.34 9.65
C THR A 77 12.70 0.43 8.48
N GLU A 78 12.56 -0.90 8.65
CA GLU A 78 12.85 -1.85 7.57
C GLU A 78 11.93 -1.64 6.36
N LEU A 79 10.64 -1.39 6.59
CA LEU A 79 9.69 -1.12 5.51
C LEU A 79 10.02 0.18 4.78
N ASP A 80 10.38 1.23 5.51
CA ASP A 80 10.73 2.53 4.95
C ASP A 80 12.03 2.46 4.15
N ASP A 81 13.03 1.70 4.63
CA ASP A 81 14.28 1.44 3.90
C ASP A 81 14.01 0.69 2.58
N LEU A 82 13.16 -0.35 2.61
CA LEU A 82 12.78 -1.10 1.41
C LEU A 82 12.04 -0.22 0.39
N ARG A 83 11.15 0.66 0.86
CA ARG A 83 10.42 1.63 0.02
C ARG A 83 11.38 2.63 -0.62
N SER A 84 12.38 3.10 0.13
CA SER A 84 13.43 3.98 -0.39
C SER A 84 14.24 3.28 -1.50
N ILE A 85 14.68 2.04 -1.26
CA ILE A 85 15.41 1.23 -2.26
C ILE A 85 14.56 1.04 -3.53
N SER A 86 13.28 0.74 -3.40
CA SER A 86 12.36 0.59 -4.53
C SER A 86 12.24 1.89 -5.31
N LYS A 87 12.01 3.02 -4.63
CA LYS A 87 11.89 4.35 -5.22
C LYS A 87 13.16 4.77 -5.96
N ASP A 88 14.33 4.59 -5.34
CA ASP A 88 15.63 4.93 -5.93
C ASP A 88 15.91 4.07 -7.16
N SER A 89 15.52 2.80 -7.11
CA SER A 89 15.66 1.88 -8.24
C SER A 89 14.76 2.27 -9.42
N HIS A 90 13.55 2.73 -9.19
CA HIS A 90 12.67 3.28 -10.24
C HIS A 90 13.23 4.58 -10.84
N PHE A 91 13.85 5.43 -10.03
CA PHE A 91 14.55 6.62 -10.52
C PHE A 91 15.72 6.25 -11.43
N LEU A 92 16.48 5.20 -11.08
CA LEU A 92 17.57 4.69 -11.94
C LEU A 92 17.03 4.15 -13.28
N LEU A 93 15.85 3.52 -13.34
CA LEU A 93 15.22 3.14 -14.62
C LEU A 93 14.99 4.33 -15.52
N GLN A 94 14.55 5.45 -14.96
CA GLN A 94 14.34 6.70 -15.71
C GLN A 94 15.68 7.25 -16.23
N GLN A 95 16.72 7.25 -15.42
CA GLN A 95 18.06 7.68 -15.85
C GLN A 95 18.64 6.78 -16.98
N ILE A 96 18.42 5.47 -16.89
CA ILE A 96 18.80 4.55 -17.96
C ILE A 96 18.06 4.91 -19.25
N LEU A 97 16.76 5.15 -19.19
CA LEU A 97 15.96 5.53 -20.35
C LEU A 97 16.46 6.82 -20.99
N GLU A 98 16.72 7.85 -20.20
CA GLU A 98 17.23 9.13 -20.68
C GLU A 98 18.59 8.97 -21.35
N ARG A 99 19.55 8.32 -20.68
CA ARG A 99 20.89 8.05 -21.20
C ARG A 99 20.87 7.23 -22.50
N GLU A 100 20.09 6.16 -22.55
CA GLU A 100 20.00 5.33 -23.74
C GLU A 100 19.25 6.02 -24.89
N THR A 101 18.30 6.90 -24.58
CA THR A 101 17.63 7.74 -25.59
C THR A 101 18.61 8.72 -26.23
N GLU A 102 19.45 9.37 -25.43
CA GLU A 102 20.52 10.26 -25.93
C GLU A 102 21.56 9.49 -26.74
N ARG A 103 22.04 8.36 -26.22
CA ARG A 103 23.06 7.51 -26.85
C ARG A 103 22.63 7.01 -28.23
N THR A 104 21.36 6.59 -28.36
CA THR A 104 20.85 5.97 -29.59
C THR A 104 20.15 6.95 -30.52
N ALA A 105 19.82 8.14 -30.05
CA ALA A 105 18.94 9.09 -30.74
C ALA A 105 17.63 8.45 -31.21
N ILE A 106 17.02 7.59 -30.39
CA ILE A 106 15.73 6.97 -30.61
C ILE A 106 14.66 7.69 -29.77
N PRO A 107 13.88 8.64 -30.32
CA PRO A 107 12.96 9.46 -29.51
C PRO A 107 11.73 8.69 -29.00
N SER A 108 11.48 7.53 -29.56
CA SER A 108 10.36 6.65 -29.17
C SER A 108 10.80 5.49 -28.28
N LEU A 109 12.03 5.53 -27.75
CA LEU A 109 12.52 4.53 -26.82
C LEU A 109 11.69 4.56 -25.53
N LYS A 110 11.35 3.40 -25.00
CA LYS A 110 10.70 3.29 -23.71
C LYS A 110 11.17 2.05 -22.96
N ILE A 111 11.18 2.14 -21.65
CA ILE A 111 11.30 0.99 -20.76
C ILE A 111 9.90 0.54 -20.39
N ALA A 112 9.65 -0.76 -20.43
CA ALA A 112 8.40 -1.37 -19.97
C ALA A 112 8.68 -2.71 -19.28
N PHE A 113 7.71 -3.21 -18.56
CA PHE A 113 7.80 -4.47 -17.82
C PHE A 113 6.89 -5.54 -18.43
N ASN A 114 7.37 -6.77 -18.43
CA ASN A 114 6.60 -7.95 -18.84
C ASN A 114 6.92 -9.11 -17.91
N ASN A 115 5.91 -9.86 -17.47
CA ASN A 115 6.07 -10.98 -16.53
C ASN A 115 6.97 -12.12 -17.03
N VAL A 116 7.23 -12.21 -18.34
CA VAL A 116 8.08 -13.26 -18.95
C VAL A 116 9.54 -12.84 -19.02
N PHE A 117 9.80 -11.56 -19.38
CA PHE A 117 11.16 -11.07 -19.66
C PHE A 117 11.66 -10.08 -18.61
N GLY A 118 10.79 -9.58 -17.73
CA GLY A 118 11.08 -8.49 -16.81
C GLY A 118 11.08 -7.12 -17.50
N TYR A 119 11.96 -6.22 -17.07
CA TYR A 119 12.13 -4.92 -17.71
C TYR A 119 12.85 -5.05 -19.05
N TYR A 120 12.37 -4.31 -20.06
CA TYR A 120 12.93 -4.28 -21.41
C TYR A 120 12.84 -2.90 -22.04
N LEU A 121 13.74 -2.65 -22.98
CA LEU A 121 13.74 -1.51 -23.90
C LEU A 121 12.94 -1.88 -25.13
N GLU A 122 11.93 -1.07 -25.48
CA GLU A 122 11.12 -1.29 -26.70
C GLU A 122 11.50 -0.26 -27.76
N VAL A 123 11.91 -0.76 -28.93
CA VAL A 123 12.35 0.01 -30.10
C VAL A 123 11.38 -0.24 -31.24
N ARG A 124 10.80 0.80 -31.83
CA ARG A 124 10.00 0.69 -33.05
C ARG A 124 10.86 0.23 -34.23
N ASN A 125 10.31 -0.57 -35.14
CA ASN A 125 11.03 -1.10 -36.29
C ASN A 125 11.68 -0.02 -37.19
N THR A 126 11.15 1.22 -37.18
CA THR A 126 11.70 2.38 -37.87
C THR A 126 13.08 2.82 -37.35
N HIS A 127 13.48 2.35 -36.17
CA HIS A 127 14.74 2.72 -35.52
C HIS A 127 15.63 1.53 -35.19
N LYS A 128 15.31 0.33 -35.68
CA LYS A 128 16.06 -0.89 -35.36
C LYS A 128 17.55 -0.82 -35.72
N ASP A 129 17.90 -0.04 -36.76
CA ASP A 129 19.26 0.12 -37.25
C ASP A 129 20.13 0.99 -36.31
N LYS A 130 19.50 1.64 -35.31
CA LYS A 130 20.17 2.44 -34.27
C LYS A 130 20.42 1.66 -32.98
N VAL A 131 20.00 0.41 -32.90
CA VAL A 131 20.15 -0.42 -31.71
C VAL A 131 21.62 -0.77 -31.49
N PRO A 132 22.19 -0.51 -30.30
CA PRO A 132 23.54 -0.88 -29.97
C PRO A 132 23.77 -2.40 -29.96
N GLU A 133 24.98 -2.84 -30.28
CA GLU A 133 25.35 -4.27 -30.29
C GLU A 133 25.33 -4.92 -28.91
N ASP A 134 25.49 -4.13 -27.85
CA ASP A 134 25.45 -4.59 -26.47
C ASP A 134 24.04 -4.90 -25.95
N TRP A 135 23.00 -4.54 -26.70
CA TRP A 135 21.62 -4.88 -26.34
C TRP A 135 21.25 -6.28 -26.82
N ILE A 136 20.69 -7.08 -25.93
CA ILE A 136 20.26 -8.46 -26.21
C ILE A 136 18.80 -8.46 -26.63
N ARG A 137 18.52 -8.79 -27.90
CA ARG A 137 17.13 -8.92 -28.38
C ARG A 137 16.44 -10.12 -27.74
N LYS A 138 15.26 -9.90 -27.17
CA LYS A 138 14.41 -10.92 -26.53
C LYS A 138 13.15 -11.26 -27.30
N GLN A 139 12.58 -10.27 -28.00
CA GLN A 139 11.36 -10.49 -28.73
C GLN A 139 11.25 -9.57 -29.95
N THR A 140 10.76 -10.12 -31.05
CA THR A 140 10.36 -9.38 -32.25
C THR A 140 8.85 -9.35 -32.34
N LEU A 141 8.29 -8.15 -32.45
CA LEU A 141 6.86 -7.89 -32.65
C LEU A 141 6.63 -7.35 -34.05
N VAL A 142 5.36 -7.22 -34.47
CA VAL A 142 5.00 -6.68 -35.78
C VAL A 142 5.56 -5.27 -36.02
N ASN A 143 5.53 -4.40 -34.99
CA ASN A 143 5.88 -2.99 -35.12
C ASN A 143 7.08 -2.56 -34.24
N ALA A 144 7.66 -3.46 -33.46
CA ALA A 144 8.72 -3.16 -32.51
C ALA A 144 9.58 -4.40 -32.21
N GLU A 145 10.75 -4.15 -31.65
CA GLU A 145 11.59 -5.17 -31.05
C GLU A 145 11.87 -4.83 -29.57
N ARG A 146 12.07 -5.86 -28.75
CA ARG A 146 12.32 -5.73 -27.30
C ARG A 146 13.69 -6.24 -26.96
N TYR A 147 14.42 -5.44 -26.19
CA TYR A 147 15.79 -5.67 -25.83
C TYR A 147 15.99 -5.61 -24.31
N ILE A 148 17.01 -6.31 -23.83
CA ILE A 148 17.47 -6.19 -22.45
C ILE A 148 18.94 -5.81 -22.43
N THR A 149 19.37 -5.18 -21.34
CA THR A 149 20.77 -4.94 -21.02
C THR A 149 21.11 -5.62 -19.69
N GLN A 150 22.40 -5.85 -19.44
CA GLN A 150 22.85 -6.41 -18.16
C GLN A 150 22.47 -5.50 -16.99
N GLU A 151 22.67 -4.20 -17.13
CA GLU A 151 22.31 -3.20 -16.13
C GLU A 151 20.82 -3.21 -15.81
N LEU A 152 19.94 -3.32 -16.83
CA LEU A 152 18.51 -3.41 -16.65
C LEU A 152 18.10 -4.67 -15.88
N LYS A 153 18.78 -5.78 -16.12
CA LYS A 153 18.58 -7.03 -15.38
C LYS A 153 18.99 -6.95 -13.92
N GLU A 154 20.11 -6.34 -13.63
CA GLU A 154 20.58 -6.15 -12.25
C GLU A 154 19.63 -5.24 -11.45
N LEU A 155 19.14 -4.19 -12.10
CA LEU A 155 18.17 -3.28 -11.49
C LEU A 155 16.82 -3.95 -11.27
N GLU A 156 16.35 -4.81 -12.21
CA GLU A 156 15.15 -5.63 -12.08
C GLU A 156 15.19 -6.48 -10.82
N VAL A 157 16.29 -7.18 -10.57
CA VAL A 157 16.44 -8.04 -9.37
C VAL A 157 16.29 -7.22 -8.10
N LYS A 158 16.84 -6.00 -8.06
CA LYS A 158 16.70 -5.09 -6.90
C LYS A 158 15.27 -4.63 -6.71
N ILE A 159 14.59 -4.21 -7.78
CA ILE A 159 13.21 -3.73 -7.72
C ILE A 159 12.28 -4.84 -7.24
N LEU A 160 12.26 -5.97 -7.95
CA LEU A 160 11.35 -7.07 -7.64
C LEU A 160 11.61 -7.65 -6.24
N GLY A 161 12.89 -7.76 -5.85
CA GLY A 161 13.25 -8.21 -4.51
C GLY A 161 12.82 -7.25 -3.39
N ALA A 162 12.85 -5.94 -3.62
CA ALA A 162 12.36 -4.95 -2.67
C ALA A 162 10.82 -4.98 -2.60
N GLU A 163 10.13 -5.00 -3.74
CA GLU A 163 8.67 -5.03 -3.82
C GLU A 163 8.07 -6.28 -3.16
N GLU A 164 8.66 -7.46 -3.37
CA GLU A 164 8.23 -8.70 -2.71
C GLU A 164 8.35 -8.60 -1.19
N LYS A 165 9.47 -8.09 -0.69
CA LYS A 165 9.69 -7.90 0.76
C LYS A 165 8.74 -6.86 1.34
N ILE A 166 8.48 -5.74 0.64
CA ILE A 166 7.52 -4.72 1.05
C ILE A 166 6.15 -5.36 1.25
N LEU A 167 5.64 -6.11 0.26
CA LEU A 167 4.33 -6.74 0.34
C LEU A 167 4.24 -7.77 1.47
N ALA A 168 5.29 -8.56 1.68
CA ALA A 168 5.34 -9.53 2.77
C ALA A 168 5.32 -8.84 4.14
N LEU A 169 6.13 -7.80 4.33
CA LEU A 169 6.23 -7.07 5.60
C LEU A 169 4.96 -6.26 5.89
N GLU A 170 4.38 -5.59 4.90
CA GLU A 170 3.08 -4.92 5.06
C GLU A 170 1.96 -5.89 5.43
N SER A 171 1.94 -7.08 4.81
CA SER A 171 0.96 -8.12 5.15
C SER A 171 1.13 -8.62 6.57
N GLN A 172 2.36 -8.80 7.03
CA GLN A 172 2.66 -9.20 8.40
C GLN A 172 2.20 -8.11 9.39
N LEU A 173 2.63 -6.87 9.22
CA LEU A 173 2.27 -5.76 10.10
C LEU A 173 0.76 -5.53 10.15
N PHE A 174 0.07 -5.62 9.01
CA PHE A 174 -1.37 -5.54 8.97
C PHE A 174 -2.06 -6.67 9.73
N ASN A 175 -1.59 -7.92 9.58
CA ASN A 175 -2.13 -9.04 10.32
C ASN A 175 -1.91 -8.92 11.82
N ASP A 176 -0.75 -8.43 12.26
CA ASP A 176 -0.43 -8.19 13.68
C ASP A 176 -1.38 -7.13 14.26
N LEU A 177 -1.66 -6.06 13.51
CA LEU A 177 -2.67 -5.08 13.90
C LEU A 177 -4.05 -5.74 14.01
N VAL A 178 -4.52 -6.45 12.99
CA VAL A 178 -5.84 -7.11 12.96
C VAL A 178 -6.01 -8.06 14.13
N LEU A 179 -4.98 -8.83 14.49
CA LEU A 179 -5.01 -9.72 15.65
C LEU A 179 -5.23 -8.94 16.95
N SER A 180 -4.62 -7.77 17.10
CA SER A 180 -4.81 -6.93 18.29
C SER A 180 -6.22 -6.34 18.42
N LEU A 181 -7.00 -6.27 17.32
CA LEU A 181 -8.37 -5.79 17.36
C LEU A 181 -9.36 -6.82 17.95
N ILE A 182 -8.95 -8.09 18.02
CA ILE A 182 -9.85 -9.19 18.45
C ILE A 182 -10.35 -8.96 19.87
N ASP A 183 -9.48 -8.52 20.77
CA ASP A 183 -9.82 -8.32 22.18
C ASP A 183 -10.84 -7.17 22.40
N PHE A 184 -10.98 -6.28 21.42
CA PHE A 184 -11.90 -5.13 21.46
C PHE A 184 -13.23 -5.38 20.74
N ILE A 185 -13.42 -6.55 20.12
CA ILE A 185 -14.69 -6.89 19.45
C ILE A 185 -15.89 -6.75 20.37
N PRO A 186 -15.87 -7.24 21.64
CA PRO A 186 -16.99 -7.07 22.56
C PRO A 186 -17.33 -5.59 22.80
N ASP A 187 -16.34 -4.74 23.01
CA ASP A 187 -16.56 -3.31 23.24
C ASP A 187 -17.18 -2.62 22.02
N VAL A 188 -16.69 -2.92 20.82
CA VAL A 188 -17.25 -2.39 19.56
C VAL A 188 -18.69 -2.85 19.37
N GLN A 189 -19.02 -4.10 19.71
CA GLN A 189 -20.39 -4.63 19.65
C GLN A 189 -21.31 -3.95 20.65
N ILE A 190 -20.85 -3.72 21.89
CA ILE A 190 -21.58 -2.98 22.91
C ILE A 190 -21.84 -1.55 22.42
N ASN A 191 -20.84 -0.86 21.91
CA ASN A 191 -20.99 0.48 21.34
C ASN A 191 -22.09 0.51 20.26
N ALA A 192 -22.05 -0.42 19.31
CA ALA A 192 -23.05 -0.50 18.26
C ALA A 192 -24.47 -0.72 18.81
N GLN A 193 -24.63 -1.58 19.84
CA GLN A 193 -25.91 -1.80 20.51
C GLN A 193 -26.41 -0.55 21.25
N ARG A 194 -25.50 0.19 21.91
CA ARG A 194 -25.87 1.41 22.64
C ARG A 194 -26.25 2.55 21.70
N ILE A 195 -25.53 2.70 20.60
CA ILE A 195 -25.92 3.68 19.57
C ILE A 195 -27.28 3.35 18.96
N ALA A 196 -27.54 2.07 18.65
CA ALA A 196 -28.85 1.64 18.13
C ALA A 196 -30.02 1.83 19.09
N GLN A 197 -29.79 2.05 20.39
CA GLN A 197 -30.83 2.39 21.37
C GLN A 197 -31.22 3.87 21.36
N LEU A 198 -30.43 4.72 20.67
CA LEU A 198 -30.68 6.15 20.56
C LEU A 198 -31.59 6.53 19.37
N ASP A 199 -31.74 5.60 18.41
CA ASP A 199 -32.64 5.73 17.27
C ASP A 199 -34.10 5.37 17.66
#